data_2d48bea6a7bd13fc3b98380adce56fd0
#
_entry.id   2d48bea6a7bd13fc3b98380adce56fd0
#
_cell.length_a   1.000
_cell.length_b   1.000
_cell.length_c   1.000
_cell.angle_alpha   90.00
_cell.angle_beta   90.00
_cell.angle_gamma   90.00
#
_symmetry.space_group_name_H-M   'P 1'
#
loop_
_entity.id
_entity.type
_entity.pdbx_description
1 polymer ?
#
loop_
_entity_poly.entity_id
_entity_poly.type
_entity_poly.pdbx_seq_one_letter_code
_entity_poly.pdbx_strand_id
1 'polypeptide(L)'
;MSTPAELLNGEINGWIIQKKMESYPGQSGGNFSTGYIVSKGGVTGFMKAMDLHSVLPRGLEIIQKTIQLFLFEQGILRFCQDKRLSHIVKMIDHGEYLNPAIEQNDINKIYYMVFEWSDGDIRREITFEPNSQNSWKMHVLHQVAIAICQLHKVNIAHQDVKPSNVLGFKEDKQYKLGDLGRSTAKHSVSPADDIPFPGDTSYAPPEIHYGYIKTDFQERRFTSDAYLLGSMIGFLFSTAGALTATLMNMPDEYSPTQWTGTYEDVLPYLVSAHTKSTEELKKYLPNGFSDELADIYFNLCHPDPFKRGNPKTRAQAGRPLGLNVYLSRFNHIETKLRINESIAKKI
;
A
#
# COMPACT_ATOMS: atom_id res chain seq x y z
N MET A 1 -15.27 -17.50 25.96
CA MET A 1 -14.71 -17.52 24.59
C MET A 1 -13.59 -16.51 24.57
N SER A 2 -12.35 -16.89 24.22
CA SER A 2 -11.27 -15.90 24.12
C SER A 2 -11.29 -15.27 22.75
N THR A 3 -11.92 -14.12 22.66
CA THR A 3 -11.84 -13.27 21.47
C THR A 3 -10.58 -12.40 21.58
N PRO A 4 -9.96 -11.96 20.49
CA PRO A 4 -8.91 -10.94 20.53
C PRO A 4 -9.31 -9.72 21.37
N ALA A 5 -10.61 -9.37 21.42
CA ALA A 5 -11.11 -8.25 22.22
C ALA A 5 -10.88 -8.40 23.75
N GLU A 6 -10.73 -9.62 24.25
CA GLU A 6 -10.56 -9.94 25.67
C GLU A 6 -9.09 -10.04 26.11
N LEU A 7 -8.14 -9.80 25.21
CA LEU A 7 -6.71 -9.93 25.48
C LEU A 7 -6.10 -8.76 26.26
N LEU A 8 -6.85 -7.67 26.49
CA LEU A 8 -6.37 -6.50 27.23
C LEU A 8 -5.84 -6.88 28.62
N ASN A 9 -4.63 -6.37 28.93
CA ASN A 9 -3.88 -6.64 30.16
C ASN A 9 -3.46 -8.11 30.35
N GLY A 10 -3.55 -8.92 29.28
CA GLY A 10 -3.06 -10.29 29.25
C GLY A 10 -1.65 -10.39 28.69
N GLU A 11 -1.14 -11.64 28.70
CA GLU A 11 0.15 -11.99 28.09
C GLU A 11 -0.05 -13.08 27.05
N ILE A 12 0.60 -12.93 25.89
CA ILE A 12 0.66 -13.93 24.83
C ILE A 12 2.12 -14.24 24.52
N ASN A 13 2.60 -15.44 24.85
CA ASN A 13 3.95 -15.90 24.54
C ASN A 13 5.06 -14.89 24.95
N GLY A 14 4.90 -14.27 26.13
CA GLY A 14 5.80 -13.26 26.67
C GLY A 14 5.54 -11.83 26.20
N TRP A 15 4.57 -11.60 25.30
CA TRP A 15 4.13 -10.27 24.91
C TRP A 15 3.02 -9.77 25.83
N ILE A 16 3.29 -8.71 26.57
CA ILE A 16 2.32 -8.02 27.43
C ILE A 16 1.47 -7.10 26.55
N ILE A 17 0.15 -7.27 26.58
CA ILE A 17 -0.79 -6.47 25.82
C ILE A 17 -1.12 -5.20 26.60
N GLN A 18 -0.63 -4.06 26.11
CA GLN A 18 -0.75 -2.78 26.80
C GLN A 18 -2.04 -2.03 26.43
N LYS A 19 -2.37 -1.99 25.14
CA LYS A 19 -3.50 -1.20 24.64
C LYS A 19 -4.05 -1.80 23.35
N LYS A 20 -5.38 -1.84 23.24
CA LYS A 20 -6.06 -2.11 21.97
C LYS A 20 -6.00 -0.85 21.11
N MET A 21 -5.64 -1.01 19.83
CA MET A 21 -5.70 0.07 18.87
C MET A 21 -7.15 0.31 18.43
N GLU A 22 -7.57 1.55 18.48
CA GLU A 22 -8.86 1.96 17.93
C GLU A 22 -8.75 2.11 16.42
N SER A 23 -9.75 1.59 15.70
CA SER A 23 -9.87 1.86 14.26
C SER A 23 -10.44 3.26 14.06
N TYR A 24 -9.78 4.07 13.25
CA TYR A 24 -10.29 5.38 12.87
C TYR A 24 -11.24 5.27 11.66
N PRO A 25 -12.25 6.14 11.55
CA PRO A 25 -13.08 6.22 10.35
C PRO A 25 -12.22 6.37 9.09
N GLY A 26 -12.45 5.51 8.10
CA GLY A 26 -11.65 5.48 6.86
C GLY A 26 -10.33 4.71 6.93
N GLN A 27 -9.97 4.15 8.08
CA GLN A 27 -8.90 3.18 8.17
C GLN A 27 -9.39 1.87 7.54
N SER A 28 -8.72 1.41 6.48
CA SER A 28 -8.89 0.06 5.96
C SER A 28 -8.20 -0.93 6.92
N GLY A 29 -8.74 -1.03 8.15
CA GLY A 29 -8.33 -2.05 9.09
C GLY A 29 -8.69 -3.41 8.51
N GLY A 30 -7.80 -4.38 8.65
CA GLY A 30 -8.10 -5.75 8.24
C GLY A 30 -9.41 -6.18 8.89
N ASN A 31 -10.42 -6.49 8.07
CA ASN A 31 -11.79 -6.83 8.49
C ASN A 31 -11.85 -8.02 9.47
N PHE A 32 -10.71 -8.66 9.77
CA PHE A 32 -10.63 -9.93 10.51
C PHE A 32 -9.49 -9.96 11.53
N SER A 33 -8.95 -8.80 11.91
CA SER A 33 -7.89 -8.74 12.92
C SER A 33 -8.08 -7.55 13.86
N THR A 34 -7.62 -7.73 15.09
CA THR A 34 -7.54 -6.69 16.13
C THR A 34 -6.08 -6.29 16.32
N GLY A 35 -5.82 -4.98 16.33
CA GLY A 35 -4.49 -4.43 16.58
C GLY A 35 -4.26 -4.11 18.05
N TYR A 36 -3.04 -4.37 18.56
CA TYR A 36 -2.62 -4.04 19.91
C TYR A 36 -1.24 -3.43 19.96
N ILE A 37 -1.02 -2.54 20.92
CA ILE A 37 0.31 -2.17 21.38
C ILE A 37 0.75 -3.23 22.37
N VAL A 38 1.92 -3.83 22.13
CA VAL A 38 2.47 -4.89 22.98
C VAL A 38 3.92 -4.60 23.35
N SER A 39 4.40 -5.21 24.45
CA SER A 39 5.80 -5.11 24.83
C SER A 39 6.36 -6.44 25.34
N LYS A 40 7.65 -6.69 25.03
CA LYS A 40 8.40 -7.88 25.48
C LYS A 40 9.87 -7.51 25.64
N GLY A 41 10.43 -7.73 26.82
CA GLY A 41 11.86 -7.48 27.06
C GLY A 41 12.32 -6.06 26.74
N GLY A 42 11.48 -5.04 27.00
CA GLY A 42 11.78 -3.64 26.67
C GLY A 42 11.54 -3.23 25.22
N VAL A 43 11.16 -4.17 24.35
CA VAL A 43 10.79 -3.88 22.94
C VAL A 43 9.30 -3.63 22.86
N THR A 44 8.90 -2.51 22.24
CA THR A 44 7.50 -2.22 21.89
C THR A 44 7.22 -2.70 20.47
N GLY A 45 6.04 -3.25 20.23
CA GLY A 45 5.59 -3.70 18.90
C GLY A 45 4.11 -3.48 18.68
N PHE A 46 3.71 -3.59 17.41
CA PHE A 46 2.31 -3.66 17.00
C PHE A 46 1.93 -5.11 16.75
N MET A 47 0.99 -5.64 17.53
CA MET A 47 0.46 -7.00 17.34
C MET A 47 -0.82 -6.95 16.52
N LYS A 48 -0.85 -7.68 15.41
CA LYS A 48 -2.04 -7.98 14.58
C LYS A 48 -2.52 -9.36 14.96
N ALA A 49 -3.63 -9.44 15.71
CA ALA A 49 -4.22 -10.70 16.17
C ALA A 49 -5.47 -11.03 15.35
N MET A 50 -5.52 -12.22 14.75
CA MET A 50 -6.65 -12.67 13.93
C MET A 50 -7.86 -12.95 14.81
N ASP A 51 -9.01 -12.43 14.41
CA ASP A 51 -10.30 -12.63 15.07
C ASP A 51 -11.18 -13.60 14.26
N LEU A 52 -11.00 -14.90 14.50
CA LEU A 52 -11.82 -15.93 13.81
C LEU A 52 -13.27 -15.89 14.27
N HIS A 53 -13.59 -15.42 15.48
CA HIS A 53 -14.95 -15.32 15.95
C HIS A 53 -15.78 -14.29 15.15
N SER A 54 -15.16 -13.20 14.72
CA SER A 54 -15.81 -12.20 13.86
C SER A 54 -16.18 -12.76 12.48
N VAL A 55 -15.51 -13.84 12.07
CA VAL A 55 -15.67 -14.48 10.76
C VAL A 55 -16.64 -15.67 10.80
N LEU A 56 -16.87 -16.28 11.97
CA LEU A 56 -17.74 -17.45 12.15
C LEU A 56 -19.10 -17.32 11.47
N PRO A 57 -19.84 -16.19 11.57
CA PRO A 57 -21.15 -16.07 10.93
C PRO A 57 -21.11 -16.12 9.41
N ARG A 58 -19.91 -15.98 8.80
CA ARG A 58 -19.73 -15.98 7.32
C ARG A 58 -19.43 -17.36 6.74
N GLY A 59 -19.32 -18.40 7.60
CA GLY A 59 -19.13 -19.79 7.20
C GLY A 59 -17.67 -20.25 7.14
N LEU A 60 -17.50 -21.57 7.11
CA LEU A 60 -16.19 -22.25 7.20
C LEU A 60 -15.24 -21.89 6.04
N GLU A 61 -15.76 -21.72 4.84
CA GLU A 61 -14.94 -21.36 3.66
C GLU A 61 -14.25 -20.01 3.86
N ILE A 62 -14.96 -19.02 4.41
CA ILE A 62 -14.39 -17.70 4.69
C ILE A 62 -13.35 -17.76 5.81
N ILE A 63 -13.57 -18.60 6.83
CA ILE A 63 -12.59 -18.85 7.90
C ILE A 63 -11.29 -19.42 7.30
N GLN A 64 -11.40 -20.47 6.50
CA GLN A 64 -10.24 -21.10 5.85
C GLN A 64 -9.48 -20.10 4.99
N LYS A 65 -10.18 -19.33 4.15
CA LYS A 65 -9.58 -18.29 3.32
C LYS A 65 -8.89 -17.20 4.15
N THR A 66 -9.48 -16.79 5.28
CA THR A 66 -8.92 -15.79 6.19
C THR A 66 -7.61 -16.29 6.81
N ILE A 67 -7.59 -17.55 7.27
CA ILE A 67 -6.37 -18.19 7.81
C ILE A 67 -5.30 -18.28 6.70
N GLN A 68 -5.65 -18.72 5.51
CA GLN A 68 -4.72 -18.82 4.38
C GLN A 68 -4.09 -17.46 4.02
N LEU A 69 -4.88 -16.39 3.98
CA LEU A 69 -4.38 -15.03 3.73
C LEU A 69 -3.40 -14.59 4.83
N PHE A 70 -3.71 -14.87 6.10
CA PHE A 70 -2.85 -14.52 7.21
C PHE A 70 -1.52 -15.27 7.17
N LEU A 71 -1.56 -16.58 6.94
CA LEU A 71 -0.36 -17.41 6.83
C LEU A 71 0.47 -17.06 5.59
N PHE A 72 -0.19 -16.69 4.50
CA PHE A 72 0.49 -16.18 3.30
C PHE A 72 1.22 -14.87 3.59
N GLU A 73 0.55 -13.89 4.23
CA GLU A 73 1.19 -12.63 4.65
C GLU A 73 2.42 -12.89 5.53
N GLN A 74 2.29 -13.79 6.49
CA GLN A 74 3.40 -14.19 7.37
C GLN A 74 4.58 -14.77 6.56
N GLY A 75 4.30 -15.65 5.60
CA GLY A 75 5.30 -16.25 4.72
C GLY A 75 6.03 -15.21 3.85
N ILE A 76 5.28 -14.27 3.26
CA ILE A 76 5.84 -13.18 2.45
C ILE A 76 6.71 -12.25 3.30
N LEU A 77 6.28 -11.88 4.50
CA LEU A 77 7.05 -11.03 5.40
C LEU A 77 8.38 -11.69 5.79
N ARG A 78 8.38 -12.99 6.12
CA ARG A 78 9.62 -13.76 6.37
C ARG A 78 10.54 -13.76 5.16
N PHE A 79 9.99 -14.04 3.98
CA PHE A 79 10.77 -14.00 2.74
C PHE A 79 11.39 -12.61 2.49
N CYS A 80 10.65 -11.53 2.71
CA CYS A 80 11.17 -10.17 2.61
C CYS A 80 12.33 -9.91 3.59
N GLN A 81 12.23 -10.41 4.81
CA GLN A 81 13.31 -10.32 5.81
C GLN A 81 14.56 -11.12 5.40
N ASP A 82 14.39 -12.36 4.93
CA ASP A 82 15.49 -13.19 4.42
C ASP A 82 16.22 -12.52 3.25
N LYS A 83 15.47 -11.80 2.40
CA LYS A 83 16.01 -10.98 1.29
C LYS A 83 16.51 -9.62 1.75
N ARG A 84 16.38 -9.26 3.04
CA ARG A 84 16.82 -7.98 3.62
C ARG A 84 16.20 -6.77 2.94
N LEU A 85 14.89 -6.82 2.65
CA LEU A 85 14.17 -5.69 2.07
C LEU A 85 13.95 -4.62 3.14
N SER A 86 14.75 -3.56 3.10
CA SER A 86 14.84 -2.56 4.17
C SER A 86 13.64 -1.62 4.27
N HIS A 87 12.84 -1.51 3.18
CA HIS A 87 11.68 -0.61 3.12
C HIS A 87 10.34 -1.35 3.25
N ILE A 88 10.38 -2.59 3.73
CA ILE A 88 9.20 -3.36 4.13
C ILE A 88 9.19 -3.45 5.66
N VAL A 89 8.00 -3.25 6.25
CA VAL A 89 7.82 -3.34 7.71
C VAL A 89 8.24 -4.72 8.22
N LYS A 90 9.03 -4.77 9.29
CA LYS A 90 9.54 -6.03 9.84
C LYS A 90 8.50 -6.68 10.75
N MET A 91 8.28 -7.96 10.54
CA MET A 91 7.61 -8.82 11.51
C MET A 91 8.67 -9.33 12.50
N ILE A 92 8.58 -8.89 13.77
CA ILE A 92 9.58 -9.21 14.80
C ILE A 92 9.26 -10.50 15.56
N ASP A 93 7.98 -10.89 15.61
CA ASP A 93 7.54 -12.17 16.19
C ASP A 93 6.20 -12.60 15.56
N HIS A 94 5.85 -13.86 15.71
CA HIS A 94 4.56 -14.42 15.28
C HIS A 94 4.31 -15.73 16.00
N GLY A 95 3.05 -16.14 16.04
CA GLY A 95 2.70 -17.44 16.66
C GLY A 95 1.21 -17.68 16.71
N GLU A 96 0.90 -18.70 17.47
CA GLU A 96 -0.45 -19.11 17.82
C GLU A 96 -0.59 -19.05 19.34
N TYR A 97 -1.75 -18.62 19.80
CA TYR A 97 -2.13 -18.62 21.20
C TYR A 97 -3.47 -19.31 21.38
N LEU A 98 -3.52 -20.18 22.34
CA LEU A 98 -4.72 -20.88 22.78
C LEU A 98 -4.90 -20.64 24.27
N ASN A 99 -5.97 -19.94 24.65
CA ASN A 99 -6.23 -19.68 26.05
C ASN A 99 -6.49 -21.01 26.80
N PRO A 100 -5.66 -21.34 27.81
CA PRO A 100 -5.81 -22.62 28.54
C PRO A 100 -7.14 -22.79 29.26
N ALA A 101 -7.86 -21.69 29.53
CA ALA A 101 -9.14 -21.71 30.25
C ALA A 101 -10.36 -22.04 29.39
N ILE A 102 -10.17 -22.25 28.09
CA ILE A 102 -11.27 -22.54 27.14
C ILE A 102 -11.06 -23.85 26.40
N GLU A 103 -12.11 -24.32 25.73
CA GLU A 103 -12.03 -25.51 24.89
C GLU A 103 -10.93 -25.41 23.84
N GLN A 104 -10.11 -26.45 23.76
CA GLN A 104 -8.96 -26.55 22.88
C GLN A 104 -9.41 -26.98 21.47
N ASN A 105 -9.71 -26.01 20.60
CA ASN A 105 -10.04 -26.24 19.20
C ASN A 105 -9.47 -25.13 18.31
N ASP A 106 -9.41 -25.35 16.99
CA ASP A 106 -8.78 -24.43 16.06
C ASP A 106 -9.52 -23.07 15.92
N ILE A 107 -10.80 -23.02 16.24
CA ILE A 107 -11.59 -21.77 16.20
C ILE A 107 -11.23 -20.86 17.37
N ASN A 108 -10.86 -21.44 18.51
CA ASN A 108 -10.44 -20.71 19.71
C ASN A 108 -8.96 -20.29 19.67
N LYS A 109 -8.25 -20.71 18.61
CA LYS A 109 -6.85 -20.36 18.40
C LYS A 109 -6.75 -18.93 17.86
N ILE A 110 -5.88 -18.13 18.46
CA ILE A 110 -5.55 -16.77 17.99
C ILE A 110 -4.22 -16.82 17.28
N TYR A 111 -4.23 -16.60 15.96
CA TYR A 111 -3.01 -16.39 15.19
C TYR A 111 -2.59 -14.93 15.31
N TYR A 112 -1.31 -14.68 15.55
CA TYR A 112 -0.82 -13.32 15.68
C TYR A 112 0.51 -13.11 14.95
N MET A 113 0.73 -11.88 14.52
CA MET A 113 2.02 -11.34 14.06
C MET A 113 2.33 -10.09 14.87
N VAL A 114 3.59 -9.92 15.26
CA VAL A 114 4.07 -8.71 15.92
C VAL A 114 5.04 -8.01 14.98
N PHE A 115 4.81 -6.73 14.76
CA PHE A 115 5.59 -5.87 13.88
C PHE A 115 6.42 -4.88 14.69
N GLU A 116 7.53 -4.39 14.11
CA GLU A 116 8.23 -3.24 14.65
C GLU A 116 7.28 -2.06 14.86
N TRP A 117 7.49 -1.30 15.95
CA TRP A 117 6.63 -0.17 16.27
C TRP A 117 6.86 0.98 15.29
N SER A 118 5.78 1.54 14.72
CA SER A 118 5.79 2.74 13.87
C SER A 118 5.14 3.93 14.58
N ASP A 119 5.52 5.14 14.18
CA ASP A 119 4.95 6.38 14.72
C ASP A 119 3.57 6.72 14.13
N GLY A 120 3.13 5.97 13.13
CA GLY A 120 1.84 6.11 12.45
C GLY A 120 1.98 5.96 10.94
N ASP A 121 0.86 6.18 10.23
CA ASP A 121 0.80 6.15 8.77
C ASP A 121 0.76 7.56 8.17
N ILE A 122 1.14 7.69 6.88
CA ILE A 122 1.21 9.00 6.22
C ILE A 122 -0.18 9.62 5.95
N ARG A 123 -1.26 8.85 5.90
CA ARG A 123 -2.62 9.42 5.81
C ARG A 123 -2.90 10.27 7.03
N ARG A 124 -2.58 9.74 8.20
CA ARG A 124 -2.70 10.44 9.47
C ARG A 124 -1.79 11.67 9.53
N GLU A 125 -0.53 11.53 9.12
CA GLU A 125 0.41 12.65 9.11
C GLU A 125 -0.11 13.81 8.25
N ILE A 126 -0.60 13.56 7.03
CA ILE A 126 -1.16 14.61 6.16
C ILE A 126 -2.43 15.23 6.74
N THR A 127 -3.28 14.42 7.38
CA THR A 127 -4.53 14.94 7.97
C THR A 127 -4.25 15.92 9.11
N PHE A 128 -3.24 15.65 9.95
CA PHE A 128 -2.86 16.51 11.06
C PHE A 128 -1.87 17.62 10.70
N GLU A 129 -1.08 17.42 9.63
CA GLU A 129 -0.09 18.38 9.14
C GLU A 129 -0.29 18.66 7.63
N PRO A 130 -1.41 19.29 7.23
CA PRO A 130 -1.75 19.48 5.80
C PRO A 130 -0.72 20.36 5.06
N ASN A 131 0.03 21.21 5.79
CA ASN A 131 1.09 22.08 5.27
C ASN A 131 2.48 21.44 5.32
N SER A 132 2.56 20.12 5.34
CA SER A 132 3.84 19.40 5.30
C SER A 132 4.74 19.88 4.17
N GLN A 133 6.06 19.98 4.45
CA GLN A 133 7.05 20.47 3.48
C GLN A 133 7.08 19.62 2.22
N ASN A 134 7.28 20.24 1.08
CA ASN A 134 7.38 19.53 -0.20
C ASN A 134 8.55 18.53 -0.24
N SER A 135 9.67 18.86 0.43
CA SER A 135 10.78 17.91 0.59
C SER A 135 10.38 16.66 1.36
N TRP A 136 9.54 16.77 2.40
CA TRP A 136 9.00 15.63 3.13
C TRP A 136 8.10 14.75 2.23
N LYS A 137 7.21 15.36 1.44
CA LYS A 137 6.35 14.63 0.48
C LYS A 137 7.18 13.84 -0.53
N MET A 138 8.25 14.45 -1.03
CA MET A 138 9.19 13.80 -1.94
C MET A 138 10.00 12.70 -1.27
N HIS A 139 10.38 12.88 -0.01
CA HIS A 139 11.03 11.83 0.79
C HIS A 139 10.13 10.60 0.92
N VAL A 140 8.87 10.77 1.27
CA VAL A 140 7.89 9.67 1.32
C VAL A 140 7.79 8.93 -0.02
N LEU A 141 7.63 9.67 -1.14
CA LEU A 141 7.57 9.08 -2.48
C LEU A 141 8.83 8.29 -2.83
N HIS A 142 9.99 8.81 -2.51
CA HIS A 142 11.27 8.13 -2.73
C HIS A 142 11.33 6.81 -1.96
N GLN A 143 10.97 6.80 -0.66
CA GLN A 143 10.97 5.61 0.18
C GLN A 143 9.97 4.55 -0.32
N VAL A 144 8.77 4.96 -0.71
CA VAL A 144 7.76 4.06 -1.29
C VAL A 144 8.24 3.46 -2.62
N ALA A 145 8.88 4.28 -3.47
CA ALA A 145 9.45 3.78 -4.73
C ALA A 145 10.56 2.76 -4.49
N ILE A 146 11.42 2.94 -3.47
CA ILE A 146 12.42 1.95 -3.06
C ILE A 146 11.73 0.64 -2.66
N ALA A 147 10.70 0.71 -1.81
CA ALA A 147 9.97 -0.45 -1.34
C ALA A 147 9.39 -1.27 -2.51
N ILE A 148 8.72 -0.60 -3.45
CA ILE A 148 8.14 -1.26 -4.64
C ILE A 148 9.25 -1.88 -5.51
N CYS A 149 10.34 -1.16 -5.77
CA CYS A 149 11.47 -1.70 -6.52
C CYS A 149 12.11 -2.92 -5.83
N GLN A 150 12.21 -2.93 -4.50
CA GLN A 150 12.70 -4.07 -3.73
C GLN A 150 11.78 -5.29 -3.89
N LEU A 151 10.46 -5.11 -3.79
CA LEU A 151 9.48 -6.18 -3.98
C LEU A 151 9.50 -6.73 -5.42
N HIS A 152 9.46 -5.85 -6.43
CA HIS A 152 9.48 -6.26 -7.84
C HIS A 152 10.77 -7.03 -8.20
N LYS A 153 11.91 -6.66 -7.61
CA LYS A 153 13.19 -7.39 -7.81
C LYS A 153 13.13 -8.85 -7.35
N VAL A 154 12.30 -9.15 -6.37
CA VAL A 154 12.06 -10.51 -5.87
C VAL A 154 10.74 -11.12 -6.38
N ASN A 155 10.17 -10.55 -7.45
CA ASN A 155 8.93 -10.99 -8.10
C ASN A 155 7.69 -11.00 -7.18
N ILE A 156 7.60 -10.04 -6.28
CA ILE A 156 6.42 -9.77 -5.45
C ILE A 156 5.80 -8.44 -5.90
N ALA A 157 4.49 -8.39 -6.01
CA ALA A 157 3.71 -7.17 -6.19
C ALA A 157 2.90 -6.88 -4.92
N HIS A 158 2.90 -5.63 -4.46
CA HIS A 158 2.23 -5.24 -3.20
C HIS A 158 0.71 -5.20 -3.32
N GLN A 159 0.21 -4.64 -4.41
CA GLN A 159 -1.20 -4.54 -4.82
C GLN A 159 -2.11 -3.66 -3.93
N ASP A 160 -1.63 -3.14 -2.80
CA ASP A 160 -2.42 -2.27 -1.91
C ASP A 160 -1.58 -1.08 -1.40
N VAL A 161 -0.77 -0.48 -2.29
CA VAL A 161 -0.01 0.73 -1.97
C VAL A 161 -0.97 1.91 -1.85
N LYS A 162 -1.09 2.43 -0.63
CA LYS A 162 -1.95 3.58 -0.28
C LYS A 162 -1.43 4.27 0.97
N PRO A 163 -1.87 5.51 1.25
CA PRO A 163 -1.33 6.29 2.36
C PRO A 163 -1.38 5.61 3.73
N SER A 164 -2.41 4.82 4.02
CA SER A 164 -2.55 4.09 5.29
C SER A 164 -1.61 2.89 5.43
N ASN A 165 -1.01 2.43 4.33
CA ASN A 165 -0.07 1.30 4.32
C ASN A 165 1.40 1.76 4.26
N VAL A 166 1.65 3.08 4.28
CA VAL A 166 3.00 3.66 4.39
C VAL A 166 3.21 4.13 5.81
N LEU A 167 4.07 3.44 6.55
CA LEU A 167 4.32 3.66 7.97
C LEU A 167 5.60 4.46 8.19
N GLY A 168 5.53 5.46 9.07
CA GLY A 168 6.65 6.32 9.44
C GLY A 168 7.43 5.78 10.62
N PHE A 169 8.76 5.90 10.55
CA PHE A 169 9.73 5.58 11.61
C PHE A 169 10.59 6.83 11.81
N LYS A 170 10.14 7.73 12.68
CA LYS A 170 10.69 9.10 12.81
C LYS A 170 12.12 9.11 13.31
N GLU A 171 12.48 8.20 14.22
CA GLU A 171 13.83 8.06 14.74
C GLU A 171 14.83 7.76 13.62
N ASP A 172 14.48 6.82 12.74
CA ASP A 172 15.30 6.42 11.59
C ASP A 172 15.10 7.32 10.36
N LYS A 173 14.14 8.25 10.39
CA LYS A 173 13.69 9.04 9.25
C LYS A 173 13.35 8.18 8.03
N GLN A 174 12.71 7.04 8.27
CA GLN A 174 12.32 6.08 7.24
C GLN A 174 10.81 5.99 7.08
N TYR A 175 10.39 5.64 5.86
CA TYR A 175 9.03 5.20 5.56
C TYR A 175 9.09 3.81 4.95
N LYS A 176 8.24 2.90 5.43
CA LYS A 176 8.20 1.52 4.96
C LYS A 176 6.78 1.14 4.55
N LEU A 177 6.68 0.25 3.56
CA LEU A 177 5.40 -0.37 3.21
C LEU A 177 5.07 -1.49 4.20
N GLY A 178 3.83 -1.46 4.72
CA GLY A 178 3.22 -2.51 5.55
C GLY A 178 2.01 -3.14 4.86
N ASP A 179 1.39 -4.08 5.54
CA ASP A 179 0.18 -4.81 5.11
C ASP A 179 0.34 -5.53 3.75
N LEU A 180 1.14 -6.62 3.77
CA LEU A 180 1.39 -7.44 2.60
C LEU A 180 0.32 -8.54 2.38
N GLY A 181 -0.77 -8.51 3.14
CA GLY A 181 -1.84 -9.50 3.04
C GLY A 181 -2.58 -9.53 1.69
N ARG A 182 -2.40 -8.50 0.86
CA ARG A 182 -2.94 -8.42 -0.50
C ARG A 182 -1.90 -8.63 -1.59
N SER A 183 -0.65 -8.87 -1.21
CA SER A 183 0.43 -9.08 -2.18
C SER A 183 0.25 -10.37 -2.98
N THR A 184 0.89 -10.39 -4.13
CA THR A 184 0.96 -11.58 -4.98
C THR A 184 2.42 -11.84 -5.37
N ALA A 185 2.78 -13.11 -5.55
CA ALA A 185 4.16 -13.50 -5.87
C ALA A 185 4.19 -14.41 -7.10
N LYS A 186 5.06 -14.10 -8.06
CA LYS A 186 5.12 -14.81 -9.36
C LYS A 186 5.41 -16.32 -9.22
N HIS A 187 6.11 -16.72 -8.18
CA HIS A 187 6.61 -18.08 -8.01
C HIS A 187 6.02 -18.82 -6.80
N SER A 188 4.97 -18.27 -6.21
CA SER A 188 4.21 -18.96 -5.16
C SER A 188 2.73 -18.68 -5.32
N VAL A 189 1.91 -19.66 -4.96
CA VAL A 189 0.44 -19.51 -5.03
C VAL A 189 0.00 -18.55 -3.93
N SER A 190 -0.67 -17.46 -4.34
CA SER A 190 -1.31 -16.52 -3.42
C SER A 190 -2.80 -16.79 -3.37
N PRO A 191 -3.44 -16.73 -2.18
CA PRO A 191 -4.90 -16.79 -2.07
C PRO A 191 -5.63 -15.65 -2.82
N ALA A 192 -4.86 -14.66 -3.30
CA ALA A 192 -5.35 -13.51 -4.06
C ALA A 192 -5.09 -13.61 -5.58
N ASP A 193 -4.52 -14.70 -6.09
CA ASP A 193 -4.16 -14.81 -7.51
C ASP A 193 -5.36 -14.72 -8.46
N ASP A 194 -6.50 -15.31 -8.07
CA ASP A 194 -7.75 -15.30 -8.86
C ASP A 194 -8.52 -13.96 -8.73
N ILE A 195 -8.12 -13.09 -7.80
CA ILE A 195 -8.78 -11.80 -7.61
C ILE A 195 -8.22 -10.80 -8.64
N PRO A 196 -9.06 -10.17 -9.49
CA PRO A 196 -8.63 -9.19 -10.48
C PRO A 196 -7.68 -8.13 -9.91
N PHE A 197 -8.08 -7.52 -8.80
CA PHE A 197 -7.27 -6.59 -8.00
C PHE A 197 -7.51 -6.88 -6.52
N PRO A 198 -6.52 -7.39 -5.78
CA PRO A 198 -6.71 -7.79 -4.39
C PRO A 198 -6.79 -6.63 -3.40
N GLY A 199 -6.23 -5.46 -3.76
CA GLY A 199 -6.19 -4.27 -2.93
C GLY A 199 -7.52 -3.57 -2.77
N ASP A 200 -7.47 -2.36 -2.24
CA ASP A 200 -8.61 -1.48 -2.08
C ASP A 200 -9.04 -0.94 -3.46
N THR A 201 -10.25 -1.32 -3.90
CA THR A 201 -10.75 -0.98 -5.24
C THR A 201 -10.89 0.52 -5.47
N SER A 202 -11.03 1.33 -4.42
CA SER A 202 -11.06 2.79 -4.55
C SER A 202 -9.73 3.40 -5.04
N TYR A 203 -8.64 2.63 -4.94
CA TYR A 203 -7.31 2.99 -5.47
C TYR A 203 -6.96 2.23 -6.74
N ALA A 204 -7.77 1.26 -7.15
CA ALA A 204 -7.48 0.39 -8.29
C ALA A 204 -7.25 1.18 -9.58
N PRO A 205 -6.38 0.72 -10.46
CA PRO A 205 -6.23 1.33 -11.78
C PRO A 205 -7.51 1.16 -12.61
N PRO A 206 -7.77 2.08 -13.57
CA PRO A 206 -9.06 2.18 -14.26
C PRO A 206 -9.46 0.90 -14.99
N GLU A 207 -8.53 0.17 -15.60
CA GLU A 207 -8.84 -1.08 -16.32
C GLU A 207 -9.58 -2.10 -15.46
N ILE A 208 -9.35 -2.12 -14.16
CA ILE A 208 -10.03 -3.03 -13.24
C ILE A 208 -11.53 -2.70 -13.15
N HIS A 209 -11.87 -1.41 -13.12
CA HIS A 209 -13.26 -0.96 -13.05
C HIS A 209 -14.06 -1.20 -14.32
N TYR A 210 -13.37 -1.35 -15.46
CA TYR A 210 -13.98 -1.70 -16.74
C TYR A 210 -13.84 -3.20 -17.08
N GLY A 211 -13.41 -4.03 -16.12
CA GLY A 211 -13.32 -5.48 -16.30
C GLY A 211 -12.18 -5.95 -17.22
N TYR A 212 -11.22 -5.08 -17.54
CA TYR A 212 -10.09 -5.42 -18.41
C TYR A 212 -8.93 -5.99 -17.57
N ILE A 213 -8.74 -7.31 -17.65
CA ILE A 213 -7.79 -8.04 -16.80
C ILE A 213 -6.73 -8.71 -17.66
N LYS A 214 -5.47 -8.41 -17.41
CA LYS A 214 -4.34 -9.07 -18.04
C LYS A 214 -4.02 -10.42 -17.38
N THR A 215 -3.51 -11.34 -18.16
CA THR A 215 -3.10 -12.67 -17.69
C THR A 215 -1.63 -12.73 -17.27
N ASP A 216 -0.74 -11.98 -17.95
CA ASP A 216 0.68 -11.93 -17.57
C ASP A 216 0.87 -11.25 -16.22
N PHE A 217 1.70 -11.85 -15.35
CA PHE A 217 1.93 -11.37 -14.00
C PHE A 217 2.49 -9.95 -13.95
N GLN A 218 3.47 -9.61 -14.77
CA GLN A 218 4.07 -8.28 -14.77
C GLN A 218 3.11 -7.23 -15.32
N GLU A 219 2.43 -7.55 -16.42
CA GLU A 219 1.45 -6.66 -17.03
C GLU A 219 0.22 -6.41 -16.16
N ARG A 220 -0.12 -7.35 -15.27
CA ARG A 220 -1.26 -7.24 -14.35
C ARG A 220 -0.85 -6.64 -13.02
N ARG A 221 0.19 -7.17 -12.39
CA ARG A 221 0.52 -6.90 -10.98
C ARG A 221 1.52 -5.75 -10.83
N PHE A 222 2.60 -5.75 -11.60
CA PHE A 222 3.60 -4.68 -11.49
C PHE A 222 3.09 -3.35 -12.07
N THR A 223 2.27 -3.40 -13.13
CA THR A 223 1.66 -2.18 -13.67
C THR A 223 0.64 -1.57 -12.70
N SER A 224 -0.06 -2.39 -11.91
CA SER A 224 -0.94 -1.91 -10.83
C SER A 224 -0.13 -1.21 -9.74
N ASP A 225 0.99 -1.79 -9.27
CA ASP A 225 1.85 -1.13 -8.29
C ASP A 225 2.45 0.18 -8.80
N ALA A 226 2.81 0.24 -10.09
CA ALA A 226 3.26 1.49 -10.71
C ALA A 226 2.17 2.57 -10.71
N TYR A 227 0.93 2.19 -11.03
CA TYR A 227 -0.22 3.08 -10.94
C TYR A 227 -0.45 3.59 -9.52
N LEU A 228 -0.38 2.70 -8.54
CA LEU A 228 -0.54 3.07 -7.13
C LEU A 228 0.58 4.02 -6.66
N LEU A 229 1.84 3.80 -7.10
CA LEU A 229 2.94 4.74 -6.83
C LEU A 229 2.67 6.12 -7.43
N GLY A 230 2.20 6.18 -8.67
CA GLY A 230 1.79 7.44 -9.29
C GLY A 230 0.64 8.12 -8.55
N SER A 231 -0.37 7.34 -8.13
CA SER A 231 -1.51 7.83 -7.36
C SER A 231 -1.08 8.45 -6.02
N MET A 232 0.02 7.99 -5.41
CA MET A 232 0.60 8.61 -4.21
C MET A 232 1.07 10.04 -4.47
N ILE A 233 1.52 10.40 -5.69
CA ILE A 233 1.85 11.79 -6.04
C ILE A 233 0.58 12.65 -5.93
N GLY A 234 -0.50 12.23 -6.57
CA GLY A 234 -1.79 12.91 -6.47
C GLY A 234 -2.23 13.10 -5.02
N PHE A 235 -2.23 12.03 -4.24
CA PHE A 235 -2.64 12.09 -2.84
C PHE A 235 -1.80 13.04 -1.99
N LEU A 236 -0.47 12.98 -2.10
CA LEU A 236 0.44 13.80 -1.28
C LEU A 236 0.35 15.29 -1.60
N PHE A 237 0.08 15.67 -2.84
CA PHE A 237 0.07 17.06 -3.25
C PHE A 237 -1.33 17.67 -3.38
N SER A 238 -2.34 16.89 -3.80
CA SER A 238 -3.72 17.38 -4.02
C SER A 238 -4.78 16.67 -3.18
N THR A 239 -4.40 15.73 -2.30
CA THR A 239 -5.29 14.88 -1.49
C THR A 239 -6.22 13.96 -2.30
N ALA A 240 -6.10 13.94 -3.62
CA ALA A 240 -6.89 13.09 -4.52
C ALA A 240 -6.03 11.98 -5.15
N GLY A 241 -6.55 10.74 -5.11
CA GLY A 241 -5.94 9.62 -5.85
C GLY A 241 -6.16 9.75 -7.36
N ALA A 242 -5.31 9.09 -8.16
CA ALA A 242 -5.32 9.21 -9.62
C ALA A 242 -6.65 8.77 -10.26
N LEU A 243 -7.28 7.70 -9.76
CA LEU A 243 -8.58 7.24 -10.27
C LEU A 243 -9.64 8.34 -10.09
N THR A 244 -9.79 8.86 -8.87
CA THR A 244 -10.76 9.91 -8.56
C THR A 244 -10.54 11.13 -9.44
N ALA A 245 -9.29 11.62 -9.53
CA ALA A 245 -8.95 12.78 -10.36
C ALA A 245 -9.25 12.57 -11.85
N THR A 246 -9.00 11.37 -12.36
CA THR A 246 -9.31 11.01 -13.75
C THR A 246 -10.82 10.96 -13.99
N LEU A 247 -11.58 10.26 -13.13
CA LEU A 247 -13.03 10.11 -13.30
C LEU A 247 -13.78 11.43 -13.16
N MET A 248 -13.32 12.36 -12.31
CA MET A 248 -13.90 13.72 -12.22
C MET A 248 -13.78 14.53 -13.52
N ASN A 249 -12.84 14.19 -14.39
CA ASN A 249 -12.63 14.81 -15.69
C ASN A 249 -13.26 14.03 -16.86
N MET A 250 -14.02 12.99 -16.54
CA MET A 250 -14.62 12.11 -17.54
C MET A 250 -16.12 12.40 -17.67
N PRO A 251 -16.69 12.43 -18.90
CA PRO A 251 -18.14 12.53 -19.07
C PRO A 251 -18.84 11.32 -18.48
N ASP A 252 -19.99 11.53 -17.84
CA ASP A 252 -20.74 10.51 -17.08
C ASP A 252 -21.05 9.25 -17.90
N GLU A 253 -21.36 9.41 -19.19
CA GLU A 253 -21.67 8.31 -20.13
C GLU A 253 -20.53 7.30 -20.31
N TYR A 254 -19.28 7.72 -20.05
CA TYR A 254 -18.09 6.87 -20.12
C TYR A 254 -17.63 6.36 -18.73
N SER A 255 -18.35 6.71 -17.67
CA SER A 255 -18.02 6.25 -16.31
C SER A 255 -18.13 4.73 -16.17
N PRO A 256 -17.39 4.08 -15.26
CA PRO A 256 -17.42 2.62 -15.09
C PRO A 256 -18.82 2.05 -14.80
N THR A 257 -19.73 2.87 -14.24
CA THR A 257 -21.09 2.46 -13.90
C THR A 257 -22.08 2.59 -15.07
N GLN A 258 -21.74 3.36 -16.09
CA GLN A 258 -22.61 3.61 -17.26
C GLN A 258 -22.10 2.92 -18.54
N TRP A 259 -20.79 2.73 -18.64
CA TRP A 259 -20.15 2.19 -19.83
C TRP A 259 -20.45 0.70 -20.02
N THR A 260 -20.87 0.33 -21.22
CA THR A 260 -21.20 -1.05 -21.62
C THR A 260 -20.33 -1.59 -22.76
N GLY A 261 -19.44 -0.76 -23.31
CA GLY A 261 -18.50 -1.13 -24.38
C GLY A 261 -17.23 -1.79 -23.85
N THR A 262 -16.25 -2.01 -24.74
CA THR A 262 -14.95 -2.58 -24.34
C THR A 262 -14.07 -1.54 -23.67
N TYR A 263 -12.98 -2.00 -23.02
CA TYR A 263 -11.99 -1.10 -22.44
C TYR A 263 -11.23 -0.32 -23.51
N GLU A 264 -10.95 -0.97 -24.61
CA GLU A 264 -10.27 -0.36 -25.77
C GLU A 264 -11.07 0.81 -26.33
N ASP A 265 -12.42 0.71 -26.37
CA ASP A 265 -13.29 1.78 -26.87
C ASP A 265 -13.36 2.99 -25.91
N VAL A 266 -13.29 2.75 -24.59
CA VAL A 266 -13.32 3.83 -23.59
C VAL A 266 -11.93 4.45 -23.35
N LEU A 267 -10.86 3.75 -23.70
CA LEU A 267 -9.48 4.15 -23.41
C LEU A 267 -9.10 5.55 -23.91
N PRO A 268 -9.50 6.00 -25.13
CA PRO A 268 -9.20 7.37 -25.58
C PRO A 268 -9.79 8.45 -24.66
N TYR A 269 -11.00 8.23 -24.12
CA TYR A 269 -11.66 9.15 -23.20
C TYR A 269 -10.97 9.15 -21.83
N LEU A 270 -10.56 7.99 -21.34
CA LEU A 270 -9.76 7.87 -20.11
C LEU A 270 -8.41 8.59 -20.23
N VAL A 271 -7.73 8.46 -21.38
CA VAL A 271 -6.47 9.16 -21.64
C VAL A 271 -6.68 10.67 -21.69
N SER A 272 -7.76 11.14 -22.34
CA SER A 272 -8.11 12.56 -22.35
C SER A 272 -8.39 13.10 -20.95
N ALA A 273 -9.18 12.38 -20.15
CA ALA A 273 -9.51 12.74 -18.78
C ALA A 273 -8.26 12.74 -17.88
N HIS A 274 -7.38 11.74 -18.02
CA HIS A 274 -6.12 11.66 -17.29
C HIS A 274 -5.17 12.81 -17.67
N THR A 275 -5.13 13.20 -18.93
CA THR A 275 -4.34 14.36 -19.38
C THR A 275 -4.83 15.65 -18.69
N LYS A 276 -6.16 15.88 -18.64
CA LYS A 276 -6.73 17.03 -17.93
C LYS A 276 -6.42 17.00 -16.46
N SER A 277 -6.62 15.86 -15.79
CA SER A 277 -6.31 15.73 -14.35
C SER A 277 -4.83 15.94 -14.05
N THR A 278 -3.93 15.57 -14.96
CA THR A 278 -2.48 15.81 -14.85
C THR A 278 -2.17 17.31 -14.94
N GLU A 279 -2.79 18.05 -15.86
CA GLU A 279 -2.62 19.51 -15.93
C GLU A 279 -3.19 20.23 -14.72
N GLU A 280 -4.30 19.77 -14.17
CA GLU A 280 -4.87 20.29 -12.91
C GLU A 280 -3.95 20.04 -11.72
N LEU A 281 -3.31 18.87 -11.65
CA LEU A 281 -2.38 18.51 -10.59
C LEU A 281 -1.17 19.47 -10.52
N LYS A 282 -0.70 20.02 -11.64
CA LYS A 282 0.43 20.96 -11.69
C LYS A 282 0.27 22.14 -10.74
N LYS A 283 -0.98 22.58 -10.47
CA LYS A 283 -1.27 23.69 -9.56
C LYS A 283 -0.86 23.43 -8.10
N TYR A 284 -0.73 22.18 -7.73
CA TYR A 284 -0.41 21.72 -6.37
C TYR A 284 1.04 21.24 -6.24
N LEU A 285 1.72 21.05 -7.37
CA LEU A 285 3.09 20.54 -7.38
C LEU A 285 4.11 21.67 -7.09
N PRO A 286 5.28 21.35 -6.53
CA PRO A 286 6.27 22.36 -6.15
C PRO A 286 6.82 23.11 -7.37
N ASN A 287 6.92 24.42 -7.23
CA ASN A 287 7.46 25.29 -8.26
C ASN A 287 8.87 24.84 -8.69
N GLY A 288 9.12 24.86 -10.01
CA GLY A 288 10.39 24.41 -10.62
C GLY A 288 10.48 22.91 -10.85
N PHE A 289 9.53 22.10 -10.32
CA PHE A 289 9.46 20.67 -10.54
C PHE A 289 8.07 20.20 -10.98
N SER A 290 7.12 21.12 -11.20
CA SER A 290 5.73 20.79 -11.51
C SER A 290 5.61 20.00 -12.82
N ASP A 291 6.29 20.38 -13.87
CA ASP A 291 6.25 19.68 -15.15
C ASP A 291 6.89 18.28 -15.07
N GLU A 292 8.03 18.18 -14.38
CA GLU A 292 8.71 16.89 -14.19
C GLU A 292 7.85 15.91 -13.37
N LEU A 293 7.25 16.35 -12.27
CA LEU A 293 6.39 15.51 -11.45
C LEU A 293 5.07 15.17 -12.14
N ALA A 294 4.51 16.09 -12.91
CA ALA A 294 3.33 15.84 -13.73
C ALA A 294 3.62 14.79 -14.83
N ASP A 295 4.79 14.84 -15.49
CA ASP A 295 5.21 13.82 -16.44
C ASP A 295 5.37 12.44 -15.78
N ILE A 296 5.98 12.38 -14.60
CA ILE A 296 6.10 11.13 -13.82
C ILE A 296 4.71 10.59 -13.46
N TYR A 297 3.82 11.44 -12.94
CA TYR A 297 2.43 11.07 -12.60
C TYR A 297 1.69 10.55 -13.85
N PHE A 298 1.76 11.27 -14.96
CA PHE A 298 1.13 10.88 -16.22
C PHE A 298 1.57 9.49 -16.67
N ASN A 299 2.88 9.23 -16.65
CA ASN A 299 3.44 7.96 -17.12
C ASN A 299 3.18 6.80 -16.13
N LEU A 300 3.20 7.04 -14.83
CA LEU A 300 2.89 6.01 -13.83
C LEU A 300 1.41 5.65 -13.80
N CYS A 301 0.52 6.65 -13.91
CA CYS A 301 -0.92 6.48 -13.85
C CYS A 301 -1.58 6.36 -15.23
N HIS A 302 -0.80 6.13 -16.31
CA HIS A 302 -1.35 6.03 -17.64
C HIS A 302 -2.50 5.01 -17.68
N PRO A 303 -3.70 5.36 -18.23
CA PRO A 303 -4.82 4.43 -18.32
C PRO A 303 -4.45 3.14 -19.04
N ASP A 304 -3.75 3.22 -20.17
CA ASP A 304 -3.22 2.04 -20.85
C ASP A 304 -2.09 1.40 -20.02
N PRO A 305 -2.29 0.19 -19.45
CA PRO A 305 -1.29 -0.48 -18.63
C PRO A 305 0.01 -0.79 -19.39
N PHE A 306 -0.05 -0.95 -20.72
CA PHE A 306 1.15 -1.14 -21.56
C PHE A 306 2.02 0.10 -21.68
N LYS A 307 1.48 1.27 -21.36
CA LYS A 307 2.22 2.55 -21.40
C LYS A 307 2.70 2.99 -20.03
N ARG A 308 2.38 2.29 -18.96
CA ARG A 308 2.85 2.61 -17.60
C ARG A 308 4.34 2.43 -17.44
N GLY A 309 4.91 3.26 -16.56
CA GLY A 309 6.33 3.28 -16.27
C GLY A 309 7.12 4.26 -17.13
N ASN A 310 8.45 4.21 -17.03
CA ASN A 310 9.30 5.14 -17.76
C ASN A 310 9.33 4.81 -19.28
N PRO A 311 8.90 5.73 -20.17
CA PRO A 311 8.77 5.44 -21.61
C PRO A 311 10.05 4.94 -22.29
N LYS A 312 11.23 5.39 -21.79
CA LYS A 312 12.54 5.05 -22.37
C LYS A 312 13.10 3.73 -21.87
N THR A 313 12.72 3.29 -20.68
CA THR A 313 13.39 2.17 -20.00
C THR A 313 12.45 1.06 -19.52
N ARG A 314 11.13 1.23 -19.63
CA ARG A 314 10.12 0.27 -19.15
C ARG A 314 10.25 -1.15 -19.73
N ALA A 315 10.80 -1.27 -20.93
CA ALA A 315 11.02 -2.55 -21.61
C ALA A 315 12.40 -3.15 -21.36
N GLN A 316 13.26 -2.53 -20.52
CA GLN A 316 14.59 -3.06 -20.24
C GLN A 316 14.52 -4.31 -19.36
N ALA A 317 15.23 -5.36 -19.76
CA ALA A 317 15.32 -6.60 -18.99
C ALA A 317 15.85 -6.35 -17.57
N GLY A 318 15.24 -7.00 -16.58
CA GLY A 318 15.63 -6.89 -15.16
C GLY A 318 15.28 -5.56 -14.47
N ARG A 319 14.57 -4.67 -15.16
CA ARG A 319 14.12 -3.37 -14.62
C ARG A 319 12.65 -3.14 -14.96
N PRO A 320 11.73 -3.87 -14.34
CA PRO A 320 10.31 -3.79 -14.67
C PRO A 320 9.83 -2.34 -14.65
N LEU A 321 9.17 -1.91 -15.74
CA LEU A 321 8.58 -0.58 -15.88
C LEU A 321 9.55 0.60 -15.76
N GLY A 322 10.85 0.36 -15.62
CA GLY A 322 11.87 1.41 -15.46
C GLY A 322 11.71 2.24 -14.18
N LEU A 323 11.09 1.71 -13.12
CA LEU A 323 10.79 2.45 -11.87
C LEU A 323 12.03 3.02 -11.17
N ASN A 324 13.18 2.41 -11.33
CA ASN A 324 14.45 2.92 -10.78
C ASN A 324 14.87 4.29 -11.34
N VAL A 325 14.37 4.68 -12.50
CA VAL A 325 14.56 6.05 -13.03
C VAL A 325 13.78 7.05 -12.17
N TYR A 326 12.53 6.74 -11.83
CA TYR A 326 11.70 7.59 -10.99
C TYR A 326 12.23 7.66 -9.55
N LEU A 327 12.76 6.57 -9.01
CA LEU A 327 13.44 6.55 -7.73
C LEU A 327 14.58 7.59 -7.69
N SER A 328 15.44 7.60 -8.70
CA SER A 328 16.53 8.58 -8.81
C SER A 328 16.01 10.03 -8.95
N ARG A 329 14.90 10.22 -9.67
CA ARG A 329 14.27 11.53 -9.85
C ARG A 329 13.65 12.04 -8.53
N PHE A 330 12.92 11.21 -7.81
CA PHE A 330 12.36 11.58 -6.51
C PHE A 330 13.44 12.00 -5.52
N ASN A 331 14.55 11.25 -5.43
CA ASN A 331 15.69 11.60 -4.60
C ASN A 331 16.32 12.96 -5.00
N HIS A 332 16.46 13.20 -6.30
CA HIS A 332 16.99 14.47 -6.80
C HIS A 332 16.09 15.65 -6.42
N ILE A 333 14.79 15.54 -6.66
CA ILE A 333 13.81 16.59 -6.34
C ILE A 333 13.76 16.84 -4.83
N GLU A 334 13.70 15.76 -4.01
CA GLU A 334 13.76 15.84 -2.55
C GLU A 334 14.97 16.67 -2.09
N THR A 335 16.15 16.31 -2.58
CA THR A 335 17.40 16.99 -2.20
C THR A 335 17.38 18.49 -2.54
N LYS A 336 16.89 18.85 -3.73
CA LYS A 336 16.78 20.26 -4.16
C LYS A 336 15.77 21.02 -3.32
N LEU A 337 14.60 20.46 -3.07
CA LEU A 337 13.57 21.10 -2.24
C LEU A 337 14.06 21.31 -0.81
N ARG A 338 14.73 20.33 -0.20
CA ARG A 338 15.29 20.43 1.15
C ARG A 338 16.33 21.55 1.26
N ILE A 339 17.18 21.73 0.25
CA ILE A 339 18.13 22.84 0.20
C ILE A 339 17.38 24.17 0.14
N ASN A 340 16.42 24.33 -0.77
CA ASN A 340 15.63 25.55 -0.94
C ASN A 340 14.87 25.93 0.35
N GLU A 341 14.21 24.95 0.99
CA GLU A 341 13.49 25.14 2.24
C GLU A 341 14.42 25.52 3.40
N SER A 342 15.66 25.01 3.41
CA SER A 342 16.66 25.35 4.40
C SER A 342 17.20 26.79 4.23
N ILE A 343 17.29 27.26 2.99
CA ILE A 343 17.69 28.66 2.68
C ILE A 343 16.56 29.60 3.10
N ALA A 344 15.30 29.29 2.73
CA ALA A 344 14.14 30.11 3.06
C ALA A 344 13.91 30.29 4.57
N LYS A 345 14.34 29.34 5.41
CA LYS A 345 14.26 29.45 6.88
C LYS A 345 15.32 30.34 7.50
N LYS A 346 16.36 30.71 6.74
CA LYS A 346 17.48 31.55 7.23
C LYS A 346 17.33 33.03 6.86
N ILE A 347 16.37 33.34 5.99
CA ILE A 347 15.96 34.68 5.59
C ILE A 347 14.75 35.11 6.41
#